data_e4a8dea7b85d3c67d5930d72627b4857
#
_entry.id   e4a8dea7b85d3c67d5930d72627b4857
#
_cell.length_a   1.000
_cell.length_b   1.000
_cell.length_c   1.000
_cell.angle_alpha   90.00
_cell.angle_beta   90.00
_cell.angle_gamma   90.00
#
_symmetry.space_group_name_H-M   'P 1'
#
loop_
_entity.id
_entity.type
_entity.pdbx_description
1 polymer ?
#
loop_
_entity_poly.entity_id
_entity_poly.type
_entity_poly.pdbx_seq_one_letter_code
_entity_poly.pdbx_strand_id
1 'polypeptide(L)'
;MSVFTELVGNIKKRKNVLLLTGYLCDEMELGGRKLSDFAAQIALKLDLQVAATGSSAVPLKEKGVRATRKALAEMVNLTRFPYWGDPITAQRPEMMVFIGYPARMLKSVLPAVKGMETVVLGNMSMKDATFSLPDASLREYQKNLESLIGSL
;
A
#
# COMPACT_ATOMS: atom_id res chain seq x y z
N MET A 1 18.57 5.41 14.01
CA MET A 1 17.16 5.34 13.58
C MET A 1 17.01 4.27 12.53
N SER A 2 16.02 3.39 12.65
CA SER A 2 15.85 2.33 11.67
C SER A 2 15.22 2.86 10.38
N VAL A 3 15.42 2.12 9.28
CA VAL A 3 14.78 2.43 8.00
C VAL A 3 13.27 2.48 8.13
N PHE A 4 12.70 1.60 8.96
CA PHE A 4 11.25 1.54 9.17
C PHE A 4 10.72 2.76 9.91
N THR A 5 11.44 3.25 10.90
CA THR A 5 11.08 4.47 11.62
C THR A 5 11.07 5.68 10.67
N GLU A 6 12.08 5.77 9.81
CA GLU A 6 12.18 6.84 8.82
C GLU A 6 11.04 6.77 7.82
N LEU A 7 10.75 5.58 7.30
CA LEU A 7 9.66 5.37 6.34
C LEU A 7 8.31 5.73 6.96
N VAL A 8 8.05 5.27 8.18
CA VAL A 8 6.82 5.60 8.91
C VAL A 8 6.70 7.11 9.12
N GLY A 9 7.80 7.77 9.50
CA GLY A 9 7.83 9.22 9.65
C GLY A 9 7.45 9.94 8.37
N ASN A 10 7.96 9.47 7.24
CA ASN A 10 7.64 10.04 5.93
C ASN A 10 6.16 9.87 5.58
N ILE A 11 5.59 8.71 5.88
CA ILE A 11 4.16 8.46 5.65
C ILE A 11 3.32 9.38 6.53
N LYS A 12 3.65 9.50 7.81
CA LYS A 12 2.89 10.30 8.78
C LYS A 12 2.92 11.79 8.49
N LYS A 13 3.94 12.28 7.79
CA LYS A 13 4.05 13.69 7.41
C LYS A 13 3.09 14.08 6.29
N ARG A 14 2.57 13.12 5.55
CA ARG A 14 1.65 13.40 4.44
C ARG A 14 0.23 13.52 4.98
N LYS A 15 -0.50 14.51 4.47
CA LYS A 15 -1.86 14.81 4.94
C LYS A 15 -2.89 13.83 4.43
N ASN A 16 -2.66 13.28 3.25
CA ASN A 16 -3.62 12.40 2.61
C ASN A 16 -2.88 11.26 1.94
N VAL A 17 -2.96 10.08 2.53
CA VAL A 17 -2.28 8.87 2.06
C VAL A 17 -3.34 7.85 1.70
N LEU A 18 -3.22 7.26 0.52
CA LEU A 18 -4.11 6.20 0.06
C LEU A 18 -3.34 4.87 0.07
N LEU A 19 -3.89 3.87 0.73
CA LEU A 19 -3.34 2.51 0.71
C LEU A 19 -4.02 1.72 -0.40
N LEU A 20 -3.25 1.06 -1.25
CA LEU A 20 -3.77 0.21 -2.31
C LEU A 20 -3.37 -1.23 -2.01
N THR A 21 -4.34 -2.14 -2.03
CA THR A 21 -4.11 -3.56 -1.76
C THR A 21 -4.38 -4.39 -3.01
N GLY A 22 -3.45 -5.30 -3.29
CA GLY A 22 -3.56 -6.21 -4.43
C GLY A 22 -4.05 -7.60 -4.03
N TYR A 23 -4.26 -8.45 -5.02
CA TYR A 23 -4.82 -9.78 -4.81
C TYR A 23 -3.93 -10.71 -3.98
N LEU A 24 -2.61 -10.43 -3.91
CA LEU A 24 -1.71 -11.22 -3.07
C LEU A 24 -2.06 -11.09 -1.58
N CYS A 25 -2.80 -10.05 -1.21
CA CYS A 25 -3.28 -9.92 0.17
C CYS A 25 -4.15 -11.11 0.60
N ASP A 26 -4.88 -11.72 -0.35
CA ASP A 26 -5.71 -12.88 -0.08
C ASP A 26 -4.95 -14.21 -0.24
N GLU A 27 -3.87 -14.23 -0.99
CA GLU A 27 -3.17 -15.45 -1.37
C GLU A 27 -1.88 -15.70 -0.58
N MET A 28 -1.17 -14.65 -0.21
CA MET A 28 0.12 -14.76 0.47
C MET A 28 -0.05 -14.94 1.97
N GLU A 29 0.62 -15.95 2.52
CA GLU A 29 0.65 -16.17 3.97
C GLU A 29 2.07 -15.97 4.50
N LEU A 30 2.17 -15.28 5.62
CA LEU A 30 3.42 -15.01 6.30
C LEU A 30 3.26 -15.42 7.76
N GLY A 31 3.93 -16.49 8.16
CA GLY A 31 3.84 -17.00 9.53
C GLY A 31 2.43 -17.40 9.95
N GLY A 32 1.66 -18.00 9.02
CA GLY A 32 0.31 -18.46 9.29
C GLY A 32 -0.77 -17.36 9.21
N ARG A 33 -0.38 -16.14 8.88
CA ARG A 33 -1.31 -15.01 8.72
C ARG A 33 -1.33 -14.59 7.26
N LYS A 34 -2.50 -14.20 6.76
CA LYS A 34 -2.60 -13.68 5.40
C LYS A 34 -2.03 -12.26 5.34
N LEU A 35 -1.52 -11.89 4.18
CA LEU A 35 -0.98 -10.54 3.97
C LEU A 35 -2.05 -9.48 4.25
N SER A 36 -3.32 -9.79 4.02
CA SER A 36 -4.44 -8.89 4.35
C SER A 36 -4.48 -8.50 5.82
N ASP A 37 -4.02 -9.37 6.74
CA ASP A 37 -3.97 -9.04 8.15
C ASP A 37 -2.96 -7.92 8.42
N PHE A 38 -1.81 -7.99 7.76
CA PHE A 38 -0.79 -6.94 7.87
C PHE A 38 -1.28 -5.63 7.26
N ALA A 39 -1.90 -5.71 6.09
CA ALA A 39 -2.48 -4.53 5.44
C ALA A 39 -3.54 -3.87 6.30
N ALA A 40 -4.41 -4.67 6.94
CA ALA A 40 -5.44 -4.16 7.83
C ALA A 40 -4.84 -3.43 9.04
N GLN A 41 -3.79 -3.99 9.63
CA GLN A 41 -3.12 -3.33 10.77
C GLN A 41 -2.54 -1.97 10.37
N ILE A 42 -1.93 -1.89 9.20
CA ILE A 42 -1.38 -0.62 8.70
C ILE A 42 -2.50 0.39 8.49
N ALA A 43 -3.57 -0.03 7.82
CA ALA A 43 -4.71 0.86 7.54
C ALA A 43 -5.38 1.37 8.81
N LEU A 44 -5.57 0.51 9.80
CA LEU A 44 -6.22 0.89 11.05
C LEU A 44 -5.33 1.80 11.90
N LYS A 45 -4.05 1.48 12.00
CA LYS A 45 -3.12 2.29 12.81
C LYS A 45 -2.91 3.69 12.24
N LEU A 46 -2.92 3.82 10.92
CA LEU A 46 -2.72 5.10 10.26
C LEU A 46 -4.04 5.76 9.83
N ASP A 47 -5.18 5.10 10.08
CA ASP A 47 -6.51 5.57 9.71
C ASP A 47 -6.59 5.91 8.22
N LEU A 48 -6.23 4.95 7.37
CA LEU A 48 -6.18 5.14 5.94
C LEU A 48 -7.42 4.60 5.23
N GLN A 49 -7.84 5.29 4.17
CA GLN A 49 -8.73 4.72 3.16
C GLN A 49 -7.95 3.72 2.33
N VAL A 50 -8.61 2.67 1.87
CA VAL A 50 -8.00 1.61 1.08
C VAL A 50 -8.71 1.43 -0.25
N ALA A 51 -7.94 1.49 -1.32
CA ALA A 51 -8.40 1.09 -2.65
C ALA A 51 -7.99 -0.38 -2.85
N ALA A 52 -8.96 -1.28 -2.80
CA ALA A 52 -8.69 -2.70 -2.82
C ALA A 52 -9.02 -3.32 -4.17
N THR A 53 -8.04 -4.01 -4.75
CA THR A 53 -8.22 -4.67 -6.04
C THR A 53 -8.93 -6.01 -5.86
N GLY A 54 -9.96 -6.26 -6.67
CA GLY A 54 -10.65 -7.54 -6.70
C GLY A 54 -11.32 -7.89 -5.38
N SER A 55 -11.11 -9.13 -4.93
CA SER A 55 -11.71 -9.65 -3.70
C SER A 55 -11.02 -9.18 -2.42
N SER A 56 -9.91 -8.44 -2.53
CA SER A 56 -9.15 -8.03 -1.34
C SER A 56 -9.93 -7.07 -0.42
N ALA A 57 -10.98 -6.42 -0.93
CA ALA A 57 -11.81 -5.52 -0.13
C ALA A 57 -12.59 -6.24 0.96
N VAL A 58 -13.06 -7.46 0.69
CA VAL A 58 -13.96 -8.18 1.59
C VAL A 58 -13.30 -8.49 2.94
N PRO A 59 -12.14 -9.19 2.99
CA PRO A 59 -11.51 -9.46 4.29
C PRO A 59 -11.10 -8.19 5.03
N LEU A 60 -10.76 -7.12 4.32
CA LEU A 60 -10.40 -5.85 4.95
C LEU A 60 -11.61 -5.21 5.61
N LYS A 61 -12.77 -5.19 4.96
CA LYS A 61 -14.01 -4.67 5.54
C LYS A 61 -14.41 -5.44 6.78
N GLU A 62 -14.24 -6.75 6.76
CA GLU A 62 -14.53 -7.60 7.92
C GLU A 62 -13.67 -7.26 9.13
N LYS A 63 -12.48 -6.68 8.90
CA LYS A 63 -11.56 -6.25 9.95
C LYS A 63 -11.76 -4.79 10.36
N GLY A 64 -12.81 -4.13 9.84
CA GLY A 64 -13.11 -2.74 10.18
C GLY A 64 -12.37 -1.70 9.36
N VAL A 65 -11.72 -2.11 8.27
CA VAL A 65 -10.99 -1.20 7.38
C VAL A 65 -11.95 -0.54 6.39
N ARG A 66 -11.76 0.75 6.13
CA ARG A 66 -12.53 1.48 5.12
C ARG A 66 -11.98 1.16 3.73
N ALA A 67 -12.38 0.03 3.17
CA ALA A 67 -11.91 -0.45 1.88
C ALA A 67 -12.97 -0.29 0.82
N THR A 68 -12.59 0.20 -0.35
CA THR A 68 -13.43 0.36 -1.53
C THR A 68 -12.80 -0.43 -2.68
N ARG A 69 -13.60 -1.23 -3.37
CA ARG A 69 -13.10 -1.99 -4.51
C ARG A 69 -12.76 -1.07 -5.66
N LYS A 70 -11.49 -1.09 -6.10
CA LYS A 70 -10.99 -0.27 -7.21
C LYS A 70 -9.96 -1.06 -8.01
N ALA A 71 -9.93 -0.87 -9.32
CA ALA A 71 -8.88 -1.43 -10.16
C ALA A 71 -7.61 -0.58 -10.02
N LEU A 72 -6.45 -1.25 -9.99
CA LEU A 72 -5.16 -0.57 -9.87
C LEU A 72 -4.95 0.44 -11.01
N ALA A 73 -5.22 0.02 -12.25
CA ALA A 73 -5.05 0.89 -13.42
C ALA A 73 -5.93 2.13 -13.34
N GLU A 74 -7.15 1.99 -12.80
CA GLU A 74 -8.07 3.12 -12.60
C GLU A 74 -7.47 4.15 -11.65
N MET A 75 -6.95 3.68 -10.51
CA MET A 75 -6.39 4.59 -9.50
C MET A 75 -5.13 5.28 -10.00
N VAL A 76 -4.26 4.54 -10.69
CA VAL A 76 -3.04 5.14 -11.26
C VAL A 76 -3.38 6.14 -12.35
N ASN A 77 -4.38 5.85 -13.17
CA ASN A 77 -4.79 6.74 -14.26
C ASN A 77 -5.33 8.07 -13.73
N LEU A 78 -6.00 8.07 -12.57
CA LEU A 78 -6.50 9.30 -11.96
C LEU A 78 -5.39 10.28 -11.60
N THR A 79 -4.17 9.81 -11.36
CA THR A 79 -3.04 10.68 -11.00
C THR A 79 -2.61 11.59 -12.15
N ARG A 80 -3.04 11.31 -13.38
CA ARG A 80 -2.69 12.10 -14.57
C ARG A 80 -3.42 13.43 -14.64
N PHE A 81 -4.47 13.59 -13.84
CA PHE A 81 -5.29 14.80 -13.83
C PHE A 81 -4.92 15.71 -12.66
N PRO A 82 -5.00 17.04 -12.82
CA PRO A 82 -4.64 17.96 -11.73
C PRO A 82 -5.67 17.98 -10.60
N TYR A 83 -6.89 17.50 -10.83
CA TYR A 83 -7.92 17.39 -9.81
C TYR A 83 -8.19 15.92 -9.50
N TRP A 84 -8.67 15.67 -8.28
CA TRP A 84 -9.00 14.32 -7.85
C TRP A 84 -10.49 14.08 -8.00
N GLY A 85 -10.86 13.24 -8.96
CA GLY A 85 -12.26 13.01 -9.31
C GLY A 85 -12.90 11.79 -8.67
N ASP A 86 -12.22 11.14 -7.72
CA ASP A 86 -12.73 9.92 -7.09
C ASP A 86 -13.11 10.18 -5.63
N PRO A 87 -14.31 9.73 -5.20
CA PRO A 87 -14.77 9.98 -3.83
C PRO A 87 -14.09 9.14 -2.76
N ILE A 88 -13.20 8.22 -3.11
CA ILE A 88 -12.51 7.38 -2.13
C ILE A 88 -11.73 8.23 -1.11
N THR A 89 -11.19 9.35 -1.55
CA THR A 89 -10.64 10.37 -0.67
C THR A 89 -11.23 11.73 -1.06
N ALA A 90 -11.41 12.61 -0.06
CA ALA A 90 -11.99 13.94 -0.31
C ALA A 90 -11.09 14.79 -1.18
N GLN A 91 -9.77 14.59 -1.08
CA GLN A 91 -8.79 15.37 -1.84
C GLN A 91 -7.77 14.43 -2.48
N ARG A 92 -7.05 14.95 -3.46
CA ARG A 92 -5.99 14.20 -4.12
C ARG A 92 -4.96 13.72 -3.09
N PRO A 93 -4.63 12.40 -3.08
CA PRO A 93 -3.59 11.91 -2.18
C PRO A 93 -2.23 12.53 -2.48
N GLU A 94 -1.43 12.74 -1.44
CA GLU A 94 -0.04 13.14 -1.60
C GLU A 94 0.87 11.93 -1.79
N MET A 95 0.41 10.76 -1.39
CA MET A 95 1.19 9.53 -1.42
C MET A 95 0.27 8.32 -1.62
N MET A 96 0.73 7.37 -2.42
CA MET A 96 0.10 6.06 -2.58
C MET A 96 1.02 5.00 -1.99
N VAL A 97 0.47 4.13 -1.15
CA VAL A 97 1.19 3.00 -0.56
C VAL A 97 0.62 1.71 -1.14
N PHE A 98 1.47 0.89 -1.72
CA PHE A 98 1.07 -0.35 -2.41
C PHE A 98 1.50 -1.57 -1.60
N ILE A 99 0.60 -2.51 -1.39
CA ILE A 99 0.89 -3.79 -0.74
C ILE A 99 0.08 -4.91 -1.42
N GLY A 100 0.72 -6.05 -1.67
CA GLY A 100 0.03 -7.22 -2.21
C GLY A 100 -0.10 -7.27 -3.72
N TYR A 101 0.68 -6.51 -4.46
CA TYR A 101 0.72 -6.58 -5.91
C TYR A 101 1.97 -7.32 -6.38
N PRO A 102 1.89 -8.12 -7.46
CA PRO A 102 3.09 -8.71 -8.05
C PRO A 102 4.05 -7.63 -8.55
N ALA A 103 5.36 -7.87 -8.40
CA ALA A 103 6.38 -6.92 -8.81
C ALA A 103 6.26 -6.50 -10.28
N ARG A 104 5.97 -7.46 -11.18
CA ARG A 104 5.83 -7.14 -12.62
C ARG A 104 4.69 -6.18 -12.89
N MET A 105 3.60 -6.28 -12.12
CA MET A 105 2.47 -5.38 -12.26
C MET A 105 2.85 -3.97 -11.83
N LEU A 106 3.55 -3.84 -10.71
CA LEU A 106 4.02 -2.54 -10.21
C LEU A 106 5.05 -1.92 -11.14
N LYS A 107 5.95 -2.70 -11.73
CA LYS A 107 6.89 -2.19 -12.74
C LYS A 107 6.17 -1.55 -13.92
N SER A 108 5.01 -2.09 -14.27
CA SER A 108 4.22 -1.58 -15.38
C SER A 108 3.49 -0.28 -15.04
N VAL A 109 3.01 -0.12 -13.80
CA VAL A 109 2.15 1.02 -13.45
C VAL A 109 2.85 2.16 -12.71
N LEU A 110 3.90 1.88 -11.94
CA LEU A 110 4.58 2.93 -11.16
C LEU A 110 5.06 4.11 -12.01
N PRO A 111 5.65 3.89 -13.20
CA PRO A 111 6.07 5.02 -14.03
C PRO A 111 4.91 5.93 -14.48
N ALA A 112 3.69 5.42 -14.44
CA ALA A 112 2.51 6.19 -14.84
C ALA A 112 1.92 7.03 -13.71
N VAL A 113 2.34 6.82 -12.46
CA VAL A 113 1.89 7.63 -11.33
C VAL A 113 2.51 9.02 -11.43
N LYS A 114 1.68 10.05 -11.43
CA LYS A 114 2.12 11.43 -11.62
C LYS A 114 1.76 12.30 -10.41
N GLY A 115 2.71 13.14 -10.03
CA GLY A 115 2.45 14.22 -9.07
C GLY A 115 2.21 13.76 -7.65
N MET A 116 2.64 12.55 -7.29
CA MET A 116 2.57 12.09 -5.90
C MET A 116 3.66 11.07 -5.62
N GLU A 117 4.00 10.92 -4.37
CA GLU A 117 4.98 9.94 -3.93
C GLU A 117 4.38 8.54 -3.89
N THR A 118 5.23 7.53 -4.06
CA THR A 118 4.82 6.13 -4.00
C THR A 118 5.67 5.37 -3.01
N VAL A 119 5.02 4.47 -2.26
CA VAL A 119 5.69 3.56 -1.33
C VAL A 119 5.28 2.14 -1.69
N VAL A 120 6.23 1.24 -1.81
CA VAL A 120 5.95 -0.17 -2.10
C VAL A 120 6.37 -1.02 -0.91
N LEU A 121 5.39 -1.69 -0.31
CA LEU A 121 5.60 -2.61 0.82
C LEU A 121 5.54 -4.04 0.29
N GLY A 122 6.58 -4.43 -0.46
CA GLY A 122 6.68 -5.74 -1.06
C GLY A 122 7.99 -6.43 -0.71
N ASN A 123 8.15 -7.66 -1.17
CA ASN A 123 9.38 -8.42 -0.95
C ASN A 123 10.40 -8.26 -2.08
N MET A 124 10.10 -7.39 -3.04
CA MET A 124 11.04 -7.03 -4.12
C MET A 124 11.15 -5.52 -4.18
N SER A 125 12.39 -5.04 -4.23
CA SER A 125 12.66 -3.61 -4.32
C SER A 125 12.19 -3.06 -5.69
N MET A 126 11.52 -1.90 -5.66
CA MET A 126 10.98 -1.25 -6.84
C MET A 126 11.67 0.09 -7.03
N LYS A 127 12.55 0.18 -8.04
CA LYS A 127 13.33 1.41 -8.28
C LYS A 127 12.49 2.61 -8.69
N ASP A 128 11.31 2.40 -9.26
CA ASP A 128 10.44 3.49 -9.70
C ASP A 128 9.57 4.03 -8.56
N ALA A 129 9.62 3.41 -7.38
CA ALA A 129 8.93 3.92 -6.20
C ALA A 129 9.77 5.00 -5.51
N THR A 130 9.09 5.94 -4.85
CA THR A 130 9.79 6.94 -4.01
C THR A 130 10.49 6.23 -2.84
N PHE A 131 9.78 5.30 -2.21
CA PHE A 131 10.32 4.45 -1.15
C PHE A 131 9.89 3.02 -1.40
N SER A 132 10.77 2.07 -1.14
CA SER A 132 10.47 0.65 -1.32
C SER A 132 11.18 -0.17 -0.25
N LEU A 133 10.53 -1.23 0.23
CA LEU A 133 11.21 -2.21 1.05
C LEU A 133 12.24 -2.95 0.19
N PRO A 134 13.35 -3.42 0.78
CA PRO A 134 14.38 -4.11 0.02
C PRO A 134 13.96 -5.49 -0.43
N ASP A 135 14.72 -6.07 -1.36
CA ASP A 135 14.55 -7.48 -1.73
C ASP A 135 14.67 -8.35 -0.49
N ALA A 136 13.76 -9.29 -0.34
CA ALA A 136 13.70 -10.11 0.87
C ALA A 136 13.06 -11.46 0.56
N SER A 137 13.47 -12.48 1.31
CA SER A 137 12.75 -13.75 1.36
C SER A 137 11.38 -13.49 2.02
N LEU A 138 10.47 -14.46 1.93
CA LEU A 138 9.17 -14.32 2.58
C LEU A 138 9.31 -14.17 4.10
N ARG A 139 10.26 -14.88 4.70
CA ARG A 139 10.53 -14.79 6.14
C ARG A 139 11.04 -13.40 6.53
N GLU A 140 11.97 -12.86 5.76
CA GLU A 140 12.49 -11.52 5.98
C GLU A 140 11.41 -10.46 5.73
N TYR A 141 10.57 -10.67 4.73
CA TYR A 141 9.45 -9.79 4.43
C TYR A 141 8.47 -9.72 5.61
N GLN A 142 8.16 -10.88 6.21
CA GLN A 142 7.32 -10.93 7.40
C GLN A 142 7.93 -10.06 8.52
N LYS A 143 9.22 -10.22 8.79
CA LYS A 143 9.92 -9.45 9.82
C LYS A 143 9.90 -7.96 9.50
N ASN A 144 10.09 -7.60 8.23
CA ASN A 144 10.06 -6.21 7.80
C ASN A 144 8.69 -5.58 8.05
N LEU A 145 7.61 -6.29 7.72
CA LEU A 145 6.27 -5.79 7.96
C LEU A 145 5.96 -5.69 9.45
N GLU A 146 6.39 -6.65 10.25
CA GLU A 146 6.21 -6.61 11.70
C GLU A 146 6.94 -5.42 12.32
N SER A 147 8.16 -5.16 11.87
CA SER A 147 8.95 -4.00 12.33
C SER A 147 8.31 -2.68 11.92
N LEU A 148 7.81 -2.60 10.70
CA LEU A 148 7.10 -1.42 10.20
C LEU A 148 5.87 -1.15 11.07
N ILE A 149 5.04 -2.16 11.28
CA ILE A 149 3.81 -2.04 12.07
C ILE A 149 4.13 -1.66 13.50
N GLY A 150 5.18 -2.22 14.07
CA GLY A 150 5.61 -1.88 15.41
C GLY A 150 6.08 -0.43 15.57
N SER A 151 6.42 0.22 14.46
CA SER A 151 6.85 1.63 14.45
C SER A 151 5.69 2.61 14.21
N LEU A 152 4.51 2.12 13.90
CA LEU A 152 3.34 2.97 13.61
C LEU A 152 2.73 3.63 14.84
#